data_21ad6f305a7dcdcb9af18e31b0ab4c97
#
_entry.id   21ad6f305a7dcdcb9af18e31b0ab4c97
#
_cell.length_a   1.000
_cell.length_b   1.000
_cell.length_c   1.000
_cell.angle_alpha   90.00
_cell.angle_beta   90.00
_cell.angle_gamma   90.00
#
_symmetry.space_group_name_H-M   'P 1'
#
loop_
_entity.id
_entity.type
_entity.pdbx_description
1 polymer ?
#
loop_
_entity_poly.entity_id
_entity_poly.type
_entity_poly.pdbx_seq_one_letter_code
_entity_poly.pdbx_strand_id
1 'polypeptide(L)'
;AEAVPGTFDVVLSCDNSLPHLIEDADVTTTLNGMRRKLRPNGPLLIGIRDYDPLTAERPQFTPPRLTGTPDQRAIVFQRWDWADDGATYDLTLFITRETAGGWQTTARSTTYRALRRDELTHLLAEAGFRDIRWHEPEAIPHHQPIVTACR
;
A
#
# COMPACT_ATOMS: atom_id res chain seq x y z
N ALA A 1 -14.39 4.14 -6.32
CA ALA A 1 -14.95 2.81 -6.63
C ALA A 1 -16.34 2.89 -7.31
N GLU A 2 -17.13 3.92 -7.06
CA GLU A 2 -18.49 4.06 -7.66
C GLU A 2 -18.47 4.42 -9.14
N ALA A 3 -17.44 5.09 -9.62
CA ALA A 3 -17.32 5.54 -11.01
C ALA A 3 -17.17 4.40 -12.05
N VAL A 4 -16.81 3.18 -11.63
CA VAL A 4 -16.62 2.04 -12.52
C VAL A 4 -17.90 1.17 -12.50
N PRO A 5 -18.66 1.06 -13.61
CA PRO A 5 -19.88 0.24 -13.64
C PRO A 5 -19.57 -1.25 -13.63
N GLY A 6 -20.57 -2.05 -13.19
CA GLY A 6 -20.52 -3.52 -13.22
C GLY A 6 -19.90 -4.16 -12.00
N THR A 7 -19.77 -5.50 -12.09
CA THR A 7 -19.15 -6.37 -11.09
C THR A 7 -18.02 -7.17 -11.74
N PHE A 8 -17.03 -7.58 -10.93
CA PHE A 8 -15.80 -8.20 -11.39
C PHE A 8 -15.59 -9.56 -10.69
N ASP A 9 -14.86 -10.43 -11.32
CA ASP A 9 -14.48 -11.73 -10.76
C ASP A 9 -13.47 -11.58 -9.62
N VAL A 10 -12.61 -10.53 -9.70
CA VAL A 10 -11.58 -10.20 -8.70
C VAL A 10 -11.45 -8.69 -8.55
N VAL A 11 -11.12 -8.23 -7.34
CA VAL A 11 -10.72 -6.85 -7.05
C VAL A 11 -9.34 -6.85 -6.41
N LEU A 12 -8.47 -5.95 -6.88
CA LEU A 12 -7.09 -5.82 -6.42
C LEU A 12 -6.84 -4.42 -5.87
N SER A 13 -6.10 -4.33 -4.76
CA SER A 13 -5.49 -3.10 -4.25
C SER A 13 -4.03 -3.40 -3.93
N CYS A 14 -3.12 -2.98 -4.80
CA CYS A 14 -1.70 -3.31 -4.73
C CYS A 14 -0.85 -2.10 -4.32
N ASP A 15 0.46 -2.36 -4.10
CA ASP A 15 1.49 -1.33 -3.89
C ASP A 15 1.21 -0.36 -2.73
N ASN A 16 0.67 -0.90 -1.63
CA ASN A 16 0.41 -0.10 -0.44
C ASN A 16 -0.57 1.07 -0.68
N SER A 17 -1.56 0.88 -1.57
CA SER A 17 -2.51 1.96 -1.92
C SER A 17 -3.53 2.24 -0.82
N LEU A 18 -4.02 1.21 -0.11
CA LEU A 18 -5.04 1.36 0.92
C LEU A 18 -4.59 2.25 2.10
N PRO A 19 -3.34 2.19 2.58
CA PRO A 19 -2.81 3.05 3.63
C PRO A 19 -2.76 4.56 3.35
N HIS A 20 -3.09 5.02 2.15
CA HIS A 20 -3.36 6.45 1.89
C HIS A 20 -4.64 6.94 2.58
N LEU A 21 -5.54 6.04 2.96
CA LEU A 21 -6.74 6.34 3.71
C LEU A 21 -6.39 6.35 5.20
N ILE A 22 -6.42 7.52 5.80
CA ILE A 22 -5.96 7.71 7.18
C ILE A 22 -7.02 7.26 8.19
N GLU A 23 -8.29 7.54 7.91
CA GLU A 23 -9.39 7.27 8.83
C GLU A 23 -10.05 5.91 8.60
N ASP A 24 -10.45 5.21 9.67
CA ASP A 24 -11.19 3.94 9.59
C ASP A 24 -12.43 4.03 8.72
N ALA A 25 -13.14 5.16 8.80
CA ALA A 25 -14.35 5.41 8.02
C ALA A 25 -14.09 5.37 6.51
N ASP A 26 -12.95 5.91 6.06
CA ASP A 26 -12.56 5.92 4.65
C ASP A 26 -12.13 4.54 4.18
N VAL A 27 -11.36 3.81 5.01
CA VAL A 27 -10.99 2.42 4.75
C VAL A 27 -12.25 1.55 4.63
N THR A 28 -13.16 1.63 5.61
CA THR A 28 -14.43 0.89 5.63
C THR A 28 -15.30 1.21 4.42
N THR A 29 -15.43 2.49 4.06
CA THR A 29 -16.16 2.93 2.87
C THR A 29 -15.57 2.32 1.60
N THR A 30 -14.24 2.30 1.50
CA THR A 30 -13.51 1.74 0.36
C THR A 30 -13.69 0.22 0.29
N LEU A 31 -13.53 -0.50 1.41
CA LEU A 31 -13.74 -1.95 1.48
C LEU A 31 -15.18 -2.34 1.10
N ASN A 32 -16.18 -1.62 1.60
CA ASN A 32 -17.58 -1.79 1.22
C ASN A 32 -17.77 -1.54 -0.28
N GLY A 33 -17.11 -0.53 -0.85
CA GLY A 33 -17.10 -0.25 -2.28
C GLY A 33 -16.52 -1.40 -3.09
N MET A 34 -15.37 -1.94 -2.68
CA MET A 34 -14.72 -3.10 -3.30
C MET A 34 -15.61 -4.32 -3.23
N ARG A 35 -16.24 -4.59 -2.07
CA ARG A 35 -17.16 -5.71 -1.88
C ARG A 35 -18.38 -5.64 -2.82
N ARG A 36 -18.97 -4.47 -3.02
CA ARG A 36 -20.08 -4.27 -3.98
C ARG A 36 -19.67 -4.55 -5.42
N LYS A 37 -18.39 -4.35 -5.76
CA LYS A 37 -17.84 -4.59 -7.10
C LYS A 37 -17.46 -6.03 -7.37
N LEU A 38 -17.35 -6.87 -6.36
CA LEU A 38 -17.10 -8.29 -6.51
C LEU A 38 -18.39 -9.05 -6.83
N ARG A 39 -18.30 -10.06 -7.67
CA ARG A 39 -19.34 -11.10 -7.82
C ARG A 39 -19.45 -11.91 -6.52
N PRO A 40 -20.57 -12.63 -6.29
CA PRO A 40 -20.67 -13.56 -5.16
C PRO A 40 -19.49 -14.52 -5.12
N ASN A 41 -18.86 -14.67 -3.94
CA ASN A 41 -17.64 -15.45 -3.70
C ASN A 41 -16.40 -14.97 -4.49
N GLY A 42 -16.43 -13.79 -5.10
CA GLY A 42 -15.27 -13.21 -5.77
C GLY A 42 -14.19 -12.82 -4.75
N PRO A 43 -12.89 -13.09 -5.05
CA PRO A 43 -11.79 -12.76 -4.18
C PRO A 43 -11.40 -11.27 -4.26
N LEU A 44 -11.05 -10.72 -3.09
CA LEU A 44 -10.32 -9.48 -2.90
C LEU A 44 -8.87 -9.81 -2.58
N LEU A 45 -7.92 -9.08 -3.17
CA LEU A 45 -6.50 -9.14 -2.81
C LEU A 45 -6.02 -7.72 -2.47
N ILE A 46 -5.38 -7.57 -1.31
CA ILE A 46 -4.78 -6.30 -0.89
C ILE A 46 -3.31 -6.55 -0.53
N GLY A 47 -2.40 -5.82 -1.20
CA GLY A 47 -0.98 -5.79 -0.86
C GLY A 47 -0.66 -4.52 -0.08
N ILE A 48 -0.10 -4.66 1.11
CA ILE A 48 0.37 -3.55 1.95
C ILE A 48 1.79 -3.85 2.48
N ARG A 49 2.48 -2.82 2.96
CA ARG A 49 3.72 -3.01 3.71
C ARG A 49 3.45 -3.80 4.99
N ASP A 50 4.46 -4.52 5.47
CA ASP A 50 4.39 -5.12 6.80
C ASP A 50 4.59 -4.06 7.87
N TYR A 51 3.49 -3.49 8.34
CA TYR A 51 3.54 -2.42 9.33
C TYR A 51 3.81 -2.90 10.76
N ASP A 52 3.65 -4.19 11.05
CA ASP A 52 3.90 -4.70 12.40
C ASP A 52 5.38 -4.50 12.80
N PRO A 53 6.41 -4.94 12.04
CA PRO A 53 7.79 -4.59 12.35
C PRO A 53 8.10 -3.10 12.08
N LEU A 54 7.54 -2.49 11.04
CA LEU A 54 7.85 -1.11 10.68
C LEU A 54 7.47 -0.10 11.75
N THR A 55 6.36 -0.30 12.48
CA THR A 55 5.95 0.58 13.58
C THR A 55 6.89 0.49 14.79
N ALA A 56 7.53 -0.65 14.98
CA ALA A 56 8.53 -0.84 16.04
C ALA A 56 9.90 -0.26 15.65
N GLU A 57 10.33 -0.48 14.42
CA GLU A 57 11.65 -0.07 13.92
C GLU A 57 11.70 1.41 13.55
N ARG A 58 10.60 1.98 13.04
CA ARG A 58 10.44 3.35 12.57
C ARG A 58 11.60 3.80 11.67
N PRO A 59 11.85 3.13 10.55
CA PRO A 59 12.93 3.50 9.64
C PRO A 59 12.74 4.93 9.13
N GLN A 60 13.82 5.70 9.06
CA GLN A 60 13.77 7.10 8.62
C GLN A 60 13.91 7.25 7.11
N PHE A 61 14.50 6.26 6.43
CA PHE A 61 14.69 6.30 4.98
C PHE A 61 14.86 4.88 4.40
N THR A 62 14.62 4.75 3.10
CA THR A 62 14.98 3.53 2.36
C THR A 62 16.35 3.69 1.71
N PRO A 63 17.12 2.59 1.53
CA PRO A 63 18.35 2.65 0.76
C PRO A 63 18.10 3.20 -0.66
N PRO A 64 19.00 4.06 -1.18
CA PRO A 64 18.92 4.52 -2.56
C PRO A 64 18.99 3.34 -3.54
N ARG A 65 18.15 3.36 -4.56
CA ARG A 65 18.09 2.31 -5.58
C ARG A 65 18.23 2.93 -6.96
N LEU A 66 19.21 2.43 -7.73
CA LEU A 66 19.36 2.79 -9.15
C LEU A 66 18.28 2.07 -9.96
N THR A 67 17.62 2.80 -10.84
CA THR A 67 16.57 2.30 -11.73
C THR A 67 16.68 2.96 -13.10
N GLY A 68 15.93 2.44 -14.09
CA GLY A 68 15.92 2.95 -15.46
C GLY A 68 16.88 2.22 -16.38
N THR A 69 16.98 2.71 -17.63
CA THR A 69 17.89 2.22 -18.67
C THR A 69 19.22 3.00 -18.64
N PRO A 70 20.28 2.54 -19.31
CA PRO A 70 21.55 3.30 -19.40
C PRO A 70 21.39 4.76 -19.82
N ASP A 71 20.42 5.05 -20.68
CA ASP A 71 20.17 6.41 -21.19
C ASP A 71 19.17 7.21 -20.35
N GLN A 72 18.52 6.60 -19.37
CA GLN A 72 17.50 7.21 -18.51
C GLN A 72 17.63 6.70 -17.08
N ARG A 73 18.79 6.92 -16.47
CA ARG A 73 19.06 6.48 -15.10
C ARG A 73 18.35 7.38 -14.07
N ALA A 74 17.82 6.75 -13.02
CA ALA A 74 17.30 7.45 -11.87
C ALA A 74 17.72 6.77 -10.57
N ILE A 75 17.94 7.56 -9.53
CA ILE A 75 18.13 7.10 -8.15
C ILE A 75 16.85 7.42 -7.40
N VAL A 76 16.27 6.42 -6.75
CA VAL A 76 15.02 6.54 -6.01
C VAL A 76 15.24 6.12 -4.57
N PHE A 77 14.78 6.94 -3.64
CA PHE A 77 14.74 6.61 -2.21
C PHE A 77 13.59 7.37 -1.54
N GLN A 78 13.25 6.94 -0.32
CA GLN A 78 12.18 7.54 0.47
C GLN A 78 12.72 8.00 1.81
N ARG A 79 12.23 9.14 2.30
CA ARG A 79 12.34 9.59 3.69
C ARG A 79 11.00 9.38 4.37
N TRP A 80 11.01 8.92 5.61
CA TRP A 80 9.83 8.64 6.42
C TRP A 80 9.91 9.40 7.73
N ASP A 81 8.99 10.30 7.95
CA ASP A 81 8.86 11.08 9.18
C ASP A 81 7.65 10.57 9.96
N TRP A 82 7.93 9.76 10.98
CA TRP A 82 6.90 9.11 11.80
C TRP A 82 6.29 10.09 12.79
N ALA A 83 4.95 10.03 12.94
CA ALA A 83 4.26 10.67 14.06
C ALA A 83 4.65 10.02 15.39
N ASP A 84 4.53 10.74 16.49
CA ASP A 84 4.96 10.28 17.83
C ASP A 84 4.29 8.97 18.25
N ASP A 85 3.00 8.82 17.94
CA ASP A 85 2.20 7.63 18.21
C ASP A 85 2.51 6.45 17.30
N GLY A 86 3.23 6.67 16.17
CA GLY A 86 3.54 5.68 15.17
C GLY A 86 2.36 5.24 14.30
N ALA A 87 1.20 5.90 14.43
CA ALA A 87 0.01 5.54 13.67
C ALA A 87 0.06 6.05 12.23
N THR A 88 0.80 7.13 11.99
CA THR A 88 1.00 7.71 10.65
C THR A 88 2.46 8.08 10.42
N TYR A 89 2.81 8.30 9.16
CA TYR A 89 4.10 8.88 8.77
C TYR A 89 3.98 9.66 7.47
N ASP A 90 4.76 10.74 7.37
CA ASP A 90 4.94 11.45 6.12
C ASP A 90 6.06 10.80 5.31
N LEU A 91 5.71 10.35 4.11
CA LEU A 91 6.65 9.79 3.17
C LEU A 91 7.01 10.83 2.13
N THR A 92 8.29 11.14 1.99
CA THR A 92 8.82 11.93 0.87
C THR A 92 9.57 11.01 -0.07
N LEU A 93 9.07 10.88 -1.30
CA LEU A 93 9.73 10.16 -2.40
C LEU A 93 10.67 11.10 -3.13
N PHE A 94 11.95 10.76 -3.17
CA PHE A 94 12.98 11.43 -3.97
C PHE A 94 13.27 10.63 -5.23
N ILE A 95 13.20 11.31 -6.37
CA ILE A 95 13.59 10.74 -7.66
C ILE A 95 14.64 11.68 -8.27
N THR A 96 15.87 11.22 -8.31
CA THR A 96 17.00 11.94 -8.92
C THR A 96 17.26 11.33 -10.28
N ARG A 97 17.05 12.09 -11.35
CA ARG A 97 17.22 11.66 -12.75
C ARG A 97 18.46 12.28 -13.36
N GLU A 98 19.16 11.48 -14.16
CA GLU A 98 20.23 11.98 -15.00
C GLU A 98 19.65 12.71 -16.21
N THR A 99 20.17 13.90 -16.51
CA THR A 99 19.78 14.74 -17.65
C THR A 99 21.02 15.23 -18.36
N ALA A 100 20.89 15.84 -19.52
CA ALA A 100 22.01 16.43 -20.25
C ALA A 100 22.77 17.51 -19.45
N GLY A 101 22.11 18.17 -18.48
CA GLY A 101 22.68 19.17 -17.59
C GLY A 101 23.15 18.64 -16.24
N GLY A 102 23.22 17.32 -16.06
CA GLY A 102 23.56 16.68 -14.77
C GLY A 102 22.35 16.07 -14.08
N TRP A 103 22.47 15.80 -12.78
CA TRP A 103 21.41 15.16 -11.99
C TRP A 103 20.41 16.18 -11.47
N GLN A 104 19.12 15.88 -11.65
CA GLN A 104 18.02 16.70 -11.14
C GLN A 104 17.13 15.88 -10.20
N THR A 105 16.81 16.44 -9.03
CA THR A 105 15.98 15.80 -8.02
C THR A 105 14.59 16.40 -7.99
N THR A 106 13.58 15.51 -7.98
CA THR A 106 12.18 15.84 -7.71
C THR A 106 11.78 15.17 -6.41
N ALA A 107 11.08 15.90 -5.53
CA ALA A 107 10.52 15.36 -4.31
C ALA A 107 8.99 15.48 -4.31
N ARG A 108 8.31 14.48 -3.77
CA ARG A 108 6.86 14.48 -3.54
C ARG A 108 6.57 13.84 -2.20
N SER A 109 5.71 14.47 -1.41
CA SER A 109 5.33 13.98 -0.08
C SER A 109 3.86 13.60 -0.03
N THR A 110 3.55 12.63 0.82
CA THR A 110 2.21 12.18 1.14
C THR A 110 2.22 11.55 2.51
N THR A 111 1.09 11.59 3.21
CA THR A 111 0.92 10.92 4.49
C THR A 111 0.38 9.51 4.26
N TYR A 112 0.89 8.56 5.03
CA TYR A 112 0.42 7.18 5.10
C TYR A 112 -0.01 6.84 6.52
N ARG A 113 -1.05 6.02 6.63
CA ARG A 113 -1.37 5.29 7.84
C ARG A 113 -0.49 4.05 7.95
N ALA A 114 0.01 3.75 9.12
CA ALA A 114 0.64 2.48 9.43
C ALA A 114 -0.44 1.41 9.72
N LEU A 115 -1.18 1.01 8.70
CA LEU A 115 -2.31 0.08 8.79
C LEU A 115 -1.80 -1.34 9.06
N ARG A 116 -1.86 -1.79 10.32
CA ARG A 116 -1.36 -3.11 10.74
C ARG A 116 -2.28 -4.24 10.30
N ARG A 117 -1.76 -5.46 10.35
CA ARG A 117 -2.47 -6.66 9.88
C ARG A 117 -3.73 -6.95 10.68
N ASP A 118 -3.68 -6.81 12.00
CA ASP A 118 -4.83 -7.01 12.88
C ASP A 118 -5.95 -6.00 12.60
N GLU A 119 -5.60 -4.72 12.42
CA GLU A 119 -6.54 -3.65 12.07
C GLU A 119 -7.21 -3.92 10.72
N LEU A 120 -6.44 -4.22 9.67
CA LEU A 120 -7.00 -4.50 8.35
C LEU A 120 -7.86 -5.77 8.36
N THR A 121 -7.46 -6.80 9.12
CA THR A 121 -8.26 -8.03 9.28
C THR A 121 -9.61 -7.72 9.92
N HIS A 122 -9.61 -6.89 10.97
CA HIS A 122 -10.83 -6.45 11.63
C HIS A 122 -11.76 -5.67 10.69
N LEU A 123 -11.22 -4.67 9.99
CA LEU A 123 -11.98 -3.85 9.03
C LEU A 123 -12.55 -4.67 7.86
N LEU A 124 -11.81 -5.67 7.37
CA LEU A 124 -12.31 -6.62 6.36
C LEU A 124 -13.49 -7.44 6.89
N ALA A 125 -13.38 -7.96 8.11
CA ALA A 125 -14.46 -8.74 8.73
C ALA A 125 -15.71 -7.88 8.97
N GLU A 126 -15.57 -6.65 9.46
CA GLU A 126 -16.67 -5.69 9.63
C GLU A 126 -17.32 -5.32 8.29
N ALA A 127 -16.54 -5.19 7.21
CA ALA A 127 -17.06 -4.98 5.87
C ALA A 127 -17.75 -6.23 5.28
N GLY A 128 -17.78 -7.36 6.02
CA GLY A 128 -18.48 -8.59 5.65
C GLY A 128 -17.72 -9.49 4.69
N PHE A 129 -16.40 -9.34 4.60
CA PHE A 129 -15.53 -10.30 3.92
C PHE A 129 -15.31 -11.54 4.77
N ARG A 130 -15.08 -12.69 4.11
CA ARG A 130 -14.86 -14.00 4.73
C ARG A 130 -13.57 -14.63 4.22
N ASP A 131 -13.12 -15.71 4.85
CA ASP A 131 -11.91 -16.46 4.44
C ASP A 131 -10.67 -15.57 4.34
N ILE A 132 -10.52 -14.66 5.30
CA ILE A 132 -9.41 -13.70 5.35
C ILE A 132 -8.11 -14.46 5.65
N ARG A 133 -7.13 -14.38 4.75
CA ARG A 133 -5.84 -15.08 4.87
C ARG A 133 -4.70 -14.18 4.46
N TRP A 134 -3.64 -14.16 5.27
CA TRP A 134 -2.39 -13.50 4.96
C TRP A 134 -1.42 -14.45 4.25
N HIS A 135 -0.71 -13.92 3.26
CA HIS A 135 0.33 -14.60 2.50
C HIS A 135 1.62 -13.82 2.64
N GLU A 136 2.64 -14.52 3.10
CA GLU A 136 3.96 -13.92 3.32
C GLU A 136 4.75 -13.78 2.00
N PRO A 137 5.62 -12.76 1.89
CA PRO A 137 6.43 -12.53 0.68
C PRO A 137 7.26 -13.75 0.25
N GLU A 138 7.72 -14.56 1.23
CA GLU A 138 8.51 -15.78 0.98
C GLU A 138 7.70 -16.91 0.29
N ALA A 139 6.37 -16.87 0.45
CA ALA A 139 5.45 -17.86 -0.09
C ALA A 139 4.88 -17.47 -1.46
N ILE A 140 5.06 -16.22 -1.89
CA ILE A 140 4.47 -15.67 -3.12
C ILE A 140 5.49 -14.81 -3.88
N PRO A 141 5.40 -14.69 -5.23
CA PRO A 141 6.30 -13.85 -6.01
C PRO A 141 5.96 -12.35 -5.88
N HIS A 142 5.84 -11.85 -4.64
CA HIS A 142 5.53 -10.45 -4.36
C HIS A 142 6.39 -9.96 -3.18
N HIS A 143 6.80 -8.71 -3.21
CA HIS A 143 7.74 -8.13 -2.23
C HIS A 143 7.07 -7.63 -0.93
N GLN A 144 5.76 -7.70 -0.84
CA GLN A 144 4.97 -7.28 0.31
C GLN A 144 3.98 -8.40 0.69
N PRO A 145 3.56 -8.48 1.96
CA PRO A 145 2.47 -9.36 2.35
C PRO A 145 1.18 -9.03 1.59
N ILE A 146 0.43 -10.07 1.25
CA ILE A 146 -0.89 -9.94 0.62
C ILE A 146 -1.93 -10.56 1.54
N VAL A 147 -3.02 -9.83 1.80
CA VAL A 147 -4.22 -10.42 2.38
C VAL A 147 -5.21 -10.75 1.26
N THR A 148 -5.77 -11.96 1.30
CA THR A 148 -6.89 -12.38 0.46
C THR A 148 -8.14 -12.53 1.31
N ALA A 149 -9.29 -12.19 0.72
CA ALA A 149 -10.60 -12.37 1.36
C ALA A 149 -11.67 -12.63 0.30
N CYS A 150 -12.80 -13.23 0.66
CA CYS A 150 -13.93 -13.50 -0.24
C CYS A 150 -15.14 -12.64 0.12
N ARG A 151 -15.89 -12.21 -0.92
CA ARG A 151 -17.18 -11.53 -0.74
C ARG A 151 -18.19 -12.43 -0.05
#